data_178d0a991cb2daadc63743e869e33a3e
#
_entry.id   178d0a991cb2daadc63743e869e33a3e
#
_cell.length_a   1.000
_cell.length_b   1.000
_cell.length_c   1.000
_cell.angle_alpha   90.00
_cell.angle_beta   90.00
_cell.angle_gamma   90.00
#
_symmetry.space_group_name_H-M   'P 1'
#
loop_
_entity.id
_entity.type
_entity.pdbx_description
1 polymer ?
#
loop_
_entity_poly.entity_id
_entity_poly.type
_entity_poly.pdbx_seq_one_letter_code
_entity_poly.pdbx_strand_id
1 'polypeptide(L)'
;MFLISATNLALLVTLASHVLATLKGHSFSLMPLGDSITWGTGSSDGNGYRGNLLWALGRYGARVDFIGSQHNGKMNDNNNEGYPGRWIHDIQGFAETAHSHGYDPKVILLHAGTNDCQQNPVSGDDLRTRLETLTRRLTNLWPRATVIVASIISSTDGNVNANVQKLNAQIPGMVQRLAGQGMRVAHADMSKALTPADMYDKLHPNDKGYVKMSHVWLGALDANSGKGWY
;
A
#
# COMPACT_ATOMS: atom_id res chain seq x y z
N MET A 1 -16.00 26.03 -25.29
CA MET A 1 -14.98 25.16 -25.86
C MET A 1 -13.62 25.72 -25.45
N PHE A 2 -13.06 25.20 -24.34
CA PHE A 2 -11.77 25.68 -23.80
C PHE A 2 -10.64 24.96 -24.56
N LEU A 3 -9.85 25.71 -25.31
CA LEU A 3 -8.64 25.24 -25.96
C LEU A 3 -7.56 25.06 -24.90
N ILE A 4 -7.24 23.81 -24.55
CA ILE A 4 -6.04 23.51 -23.76
C ILE A 4 -4.85 23.81 -24.67
N SER A 5 -3.99 24.76 -24.31
CA SER A 5 -2.85 25.14 -25.13
C SER A 5 -1.87 23.96 -25.27
N ALA A 6 -1.27 23.79 -26.44
CA ALA A 6 -0.28 22.74 -26.72
C ALA A 6 0.89 22.75 -25.73
N THR A 7 1.22 23.90 -25.15
CA THR A 7 2.24 24.08 -24.12
C THR A 7 1.89 23.40 -22.79
N ASN A 8 0.59 23.42 -22.38
CA ASN A 8 0.16 22.75 -21.14
C ASN A 8 0.12 21.21 -21.30
N LEU A 9 -0.18 20.74 -22.50
CA LEU A 9 -0.15 19.30 -22.79
C LEU A 9 1.29 18.76 -22.84
N ALA A 10 2.23 19.50 -23.43
CA ALA A 10 3.64 19.14 -23.48
C ALA A 10 4.26 19.11 -22.08
N LEU A 11 3.90 20.06 -21.20
CA LEU A 11 4.39 20.11 -19.81
C LEU A 11 3.85 18.94 -18.97
N LEU A 12 2.60 18.56 -19.15
CA LEU A 12 1.99 17.39 -18.50
C LEU A 12 2.61 16.07 -18.95
N VAL A 13 2.91 15.94 -20.25
CA VAL A 13 3.56 14.75 -20.81
C VAL A 13 5.03 14.64 -20.36
N THR A 14 5.74 15.75 -20.26
CA THR A 14 7.15 15.77 -19.80
C THR A 14 7.24 15.50 -18.28
N LEU A 15 6.31 16.01 -17.47
CA LEU A 15 6.24 15.69 -16.05
C LEU A 15 5.92 14.19 -15.82
N ALA A 16 4.98 13.63 -16.58
CA ALA A 16 4.66 12.20 -16.49
C ALA A 16 5.84 11.31 -16.91
N SER A 17 6.62 11.71 -17.94
CA SER A 17 7.79 10.94 -18.37
C SER A 17 8.99 11.07 -17.43
N HIS A 18 9.11 12.14 -16.63
CA HIS A 18 10.18 12.29 -15.64
C HIS A 18 9.91 11.49 -14.35
N VAL A 19 8.64 11.38 -13.94
CA VAL A 19 8.25 10.69 -12.71
C VAL A 19 8.56 9.18 -12.78
N LEU A 20 8.55 8.57 -13.96
CA LEU A 20 8.65 7.10 -14.12
C LEU A 20 10.06 6.61 -14.51
N ALA A 21 11.03 7.52 -14.65
CA ALA A 21 12.42 7.16 -14.97
C ALA A 21 13.23 6.74 -13.75
N THR A 22 12.76 7.02 -12.54
CA THR A 22 13.52 6.83 -11.30
C THR A 22 13.59 5.38 -10.84
N LEU A 23 12.61 4.53 -11.18
CA LEU A 23 12.61 3.09 -10.87
C LEU A 23 13.46 2.24 -11.82
N LYS A 24 13.88 2.79 -12.96
CA LYS A 24 14.63 2.04 -13.97
C LYS A 24 15.97 1.54 -13.42
N GLY A 25 16.18 0.22 -13.52
CA GLY A 25 17.40 -0.44 -13.06
C GLY A 25 17.41 -0.81 -11.57
N HIS A 26 16.40 -0.41 -10.80
CA HIS A 26 16.27 -0.85 -9.42
C HIS A 26 15.97 -2.35 -9.34
N SER A 27 16.54 -3.01 -8.33
CA SER A 27 16.27 -4.42 -8.02
C SER A 27 16.14 -4.60 -6.52
N PHE A 28 14.94 -5.01 -6.05
CA PHE A 28 14.67 -5.10 -4.61
C PHE A 28 13.57 -6.12 -4.28
N SER A 29 13.63 -6.64 -3.03
CA SER A 29 12.57 -7.45 -2.44
C SER A 29 11.46 -6.56 -1.87
N LEU A 30 10.20 -6.92 -2.13
CA LEU A 30 9.03 -6.20 -1.71
C LEU A 30 8.08 -7.13 -0.95
N MET A 31 7.68 -6.74 0.26
CA MET A 31 6.71 -7.46 1.07
C MET A 31 5.37 -6.72 1.07
N PRO A 32 4.34 -7.24 0.36
CA PRO A 32 2.97 -6.78 0.54
C PRO A 32 2.45 -7.27 1.89
N LEU A 33 2.15 -6.36 2.82
CA LEU A 33 1.72 -6.69 4.18
C LEU A 33 0.35 -6.08 4.47
N GLY A 34 -0.60 -6.89 4.96
CA GLY A 34 -1.93 -6.40 5.31
C GLY A 34 -2.97 -7.49 5.51
N ASP A 35 -4.20 -7.13 5.24
CA ASP A 35 -5.40 -7.97 5.44
C ASP A 35 -5.86 -8.67 4.12
N SER A 36 -7.17 -8.92 4.02
CA SER A 36 -7.81 -9.52 2.84
C SER A 36 -7.63 -8.73 1.55
N ILE A 37 -7.42 -7.41 1.63
CA ILE A 37 -7.18 -6.55 0.48
C ILE A 37 -5.78 -6.84 -0.08
N THR A 38 -4.79 -7.01 0.78
CA THR A 38 -3.44 -7.44 0.38
C THR A 38 -3.42 -8.88 -0.14
N TRP A 39 -4.23 -9.77 0.44
CA TRP A 39 -4.45 -11.13 -0.06
C TRP A 39 -5.04 -11.16 -1.47
N GLY A 40 -5.88 -10.17 -1.83
CA GLY A 40 -6.52 -10.06 -3.14
C GLY A 40 -7.97 -10.51 -3.18
N THR A 41 -8.67 -10.54 -2.04
CA THR A 41 -10.10 -10.87 -1.96
C THR A 41 -10.92 -9.92 -2.86
N GLY A 42 -11.81 -10.48 -3.67
CA GLY A 42 -12.65 -9.73 -4.62
C GLY A 42 -12.07 -9.58 -6.02
N SER A 43 -10.78 -9.89 -6.24
CA SER A 43 -10.24 -9.96 -7.60
C SER A 43 -10.51 -11.32 -8.25
N SER A 44 -10.76 -11.32 -9.56
CA SER A 44 -11.11 -12.51 -10.34
C SER A 44 -9.97 -13.53 -10.45
N ASP A 45 -8.75 -13.08 -10.31
CA ASP A 45 -7.53 -13.88 -10.41
C ASP A 45 -6.84 -14.14 -9.05
N GLY A 46 -7.34 -13.56 -7.96
CA GLY A 46 -6.77 -13.64 -6.63
C GLY A 46 -5.48 -12.80 -6.43
N ASN A 47 -5.01 -12.11 -7.45
CA ASN A 47 -3.76 -11.33 -7.38
C ASN A 47 -3.94 -10.01 -6.61
N GLY A 48 -5.15 -9.47 -6.55
CA GLY A 48 -5.39 -8.13 -6.02
C GLY A 48 -4.58 -7.06 -6.76
N TYR A 49 -4.08 -6.07 -6.03
CA TYR A 49 -3.22 -5.03 -6.62
C TYR A 49 -1.83 -5.54 -7.04
N ARG A 50 -1.37 -6.65 -6.46
CA ARG A 50 -0.02 -7.19 -6.61
C ARG A 50 0.34 -7.52 -8.06
N GLY A 51 -0.59 -8.15 -8.79
CA GLY A 51 -0.35 -8.53 -10.19
C GLY A 51 -0.11 -7.33 -11.10
N ASN A 52 -1.00 -6.33 -11.02
CA ASN A 52 -0.85 -5.10 -11.81
C ASN A 52 0.37 -4.28 -11.39
N LEU A 53 0.70 -4.25 -10.10
CA LEU A 53 1.87 -3.55 -9.59
C LEU A 53 3.16 -4.18 -10.12
N LEU A 54 3.30 -5.52 -10.02
CA LEU A 54 4.49 -6.23 -10.52
C LEU A 54 4.68 -6.02 -12.03
N TRP A 55 3.58 -6.13 -12.79
CA TRP A 55 3.62 -5.87 -14.23
C TRP A 55 4.08 -4.42 -14.53
N ALA A 56 3.53 -3.44 -13.83
CA ALA A 56 3.89 -2.03 -14.02
C ALA A 56 5.36 -1.77 -13.66
N LEU A 57 5.84 -2.29 -12.53
CA LEU A 57 7.25 -2.16 -12.12
C LEU A 57 8.20 -2.73 -13.17
N GLY A 58 7.90 -3.91 -13.72
CA GLY A 58 8.66 -4.50 -14.82
C GLY A 58 8.64 -3.62 -16.09
N ARG A 59 7.51 -3.02 -16.43
CA ARG A 59 7.38 -2.08 -17.57
C ARG A 59 8.24 -0.83 -17.41
N TYR A 60 8.45 -0.37 -16.17
CA TYR A 60 9.36 0.75 -15.88
C TYR A 60 10.81 0.33 -15.64
N GLY A 61 11.14 -0.94 -15.89
CA GLY A 61 12.50 -1.47 -15.86
C GLY A 61 13.03 -1.76 -14.46
N ALA A 62 12.16 -1.86 -13.45
CA ALA A 62 12.50 -2.39 -12.14
C ALA A 62 12.39 -3.91 -12.13
N ARG A 63 13.27 -4.58 -11.36
CA ARG A 63 13.17 -6.01 -11.03
C ARG A 63 12.78 -6.13 -9.58
N VAL A 64 11.60 -6.65 -9.33
CA VAL A 64 11.04 -6.78 -7.98
C VAL A 64 10.70 -8.23 -7.73
N ASP A 65 11.12 -8.70 -6.56
CA ASP A 65 10.82 -10.02 -6.01
C ASP A 65 9.83 -9.83 -4.86
N PHE A 66 8.61 -10.32 -5.01
CA PHE A 66 7.65 -10.30 -3.91
C PHE A 66 8.01 -11.40 -2.92
N ILE A 67 8.08 -11.04 -1.65
CA ILE A 67 8.41 -11.98 -0.57
C ILE A 67 7.30 -12.02 0.47
N GLY A 68 7.16 -13.18 1.11
CA GLY A 68 6.19 -13.43 2.17
C GLY A 68 5.84 -14.90 2.28
N SER A 69 5.19 -15.25 3.37
CA SER A 69 4.82 -16.64 3.72
C SER A 69 3.52 -17.09 3.09
N GLN A 70 2.71 -16.16 2.59
CA GLN A 70 1.42 -16.43 1.97
C GLN A 70 1.55 -16.46 0.45
N HIS A 71 0.73 -17.34 -0.17
CA HIS A 71 0.71 -17.54 -1.62
C HIS A 71 -0.73 -17.49 -2.10
N ASN A 72 -1.12 -16.44 -2.81
CA ASN A 72 -2.46 -16.31 -3.38
C ASN A 72 -2.42 -15.61 -4.72
N GLY A 73 -3.33 -16.04 -5.59
CA GLY A 73 -3.47 -15.51 -6.94
C GLY A 73 -2.74 -16.35 -8.00
N LYS A 74 -3.06 -16.04 -9.27
CA LYS A 74 -2.62 -16.80 -10.44
C LYS A 74 -1.29 -16.30 -11.04
N MET A 75 -0.71 -15.22 -10.49
CA MET A 75 0.58 -14.70 -10.93
C MET A 75 1.72 -15.62 -10.46
N ASN A 76 2.83 -15.65 -11.20
CA ASN A 76 3.95 -16.54 -10.89
C ASN A 76 4.61 -16.17 -9.56
N ASP A 77 4.86 -14.89 -9.33
CA ASP A 77 5.41 -14.37 -8.08
C ASP A 77 4.25 -13.89 -7.20
N ASN A 78 3.57 -14.84 -6.54
CA ASN A 78 2.37 -14.59 -5.74
C ASN A 78 2.63 -14.48 -4.23
N ASN A 79 3.89 -14.35 -3.82
CA ASN A 79 4.28 -14.18 -2.42
C ASN A 79 3.70 -12.90 -1.81
N ASN A 80 3.26 -12.99 -0.55
CA ASN A 80 2.73 -11.85 0.19
C ASN A 80 2.61 -12.17 1.69
N GLU A 81 2.26 -11.17 2.49
CA GLU A 81 1.87 -11.27 3.91
C GLU A 81 0.46 -10.68 4.08
N GLY A 82 -0.49 -11.15 3.27
CA GLY A 82 -1.91 -10.78 3.34
C GLY A 82 -2.71 -11.78 4.15
N TYR A 83 -3.45 -11.32 5.15
CA TYR A 83 -4.18 -12.17 6.10
C TYR A 83 -5.64 -11.74 6.21
N PRO A 84 -6.57 -12.43 5.51
CA PRO A 84 -8.00 -12.10 5.52
C PRO A 84 -8.60 -12.02 6.92
N GLY A 85 -9.36 -10.96 7.18
CA GLY A 85 -10.09 -10.76 8.44
C GLY A 85 -9.21 -10.33 9.63
N ARG A 86 -7.91 -10.11 9.42
CA ARG A 86 -6.98 -9.81 10.53
C ARG A 86 -6.90 -8.32 10.83
N TRP A 87 -6.76 -8.02 12.10
CA TRP A 87 -6.62 -6.69 12.66
C TRP A 87 -5.15 -6.25 12.67
N ILE A 88 -4.89 -4.97 12.91
CA ILE A 88 -3.53 -4.41 12.94
C ILE A 88 -2.60 -5.18 13.90
N HIS A 89 -3.11 -5.58 15.08
CA HIS A 89 -2.29 -6.30 16.05
C HIS A 89 -1.95 -7.73 15.62
N ASP A 90 -2.86 -8.42 14.90
CA ASP A 90 -2.57 -9.74 14.33
C ASP A 90 -1.47 -9.62 13.24
N ILE A 91 -1.61 -8.60 12.36
CA ILE A 91 -0.66 -8.31 11.29
C ILE A 91 0.74 -8.04 11.86
N GLN A 92 0.82 -7.38 13.03
CA GLN A 92 2.10 -7.23 13.73
C GLN A 92 2.71 -8.58 14.11
N GLY A 93 1.94 -9.49 14.67
CA GLY A 93 2.41 -10.83 15.05
C GLY A 93 2.89 -11.64 13.83
N PHE A 94 2.20 -11.53 12.69
CA PHE A 94 2.63 -12.18 11.46
C PHE A 94 3.93 -11.58 10.90
N ALA A 95 4.09 -10.25 10.94
CA ALA A 95 5.33 -9.60 10.56
C ALA A 95 6.52 -10.04 11.44
N GLU A 96 6.32 -10.19 12.75
CA GLU A 96 7.31 -10.73 13.69
C GLU A 96 7.69 -12.17 13.33
N THR A 97 6.71 -12.99 12.97
CA THR A 97 6.92 -14.36 12.51
C THR A 97 7.70 -14.39 11.19
N ALA A 98 7.32 -13.56 10.21
CA ALA A 98 8.05 -13.45 8.96
C ALA A 98 9.52 -13.04 9.19
N HIS A 99 9.77 -12.08 10.08
CA HIS A 99 11.13 -11.70 10.46
C HIS A 99 11.90 -12.87 11.08
N SER A 100 11.28 -13.64 11.97
CA SER A 100 11.92 -14.81 12.61
C SER A 100 12.26 -15.91 11.61
N HIS A 101 11.53 -16.00 10.50
CA HIS A 101 11.80 -16.92 9.39
C HIS A 101 12.84 -16.40 8.39
N GLY A 102 13.43 -15.22 8.64
CA GLY A 102 14.53 -14.68 7.85
C GLY A 102 14.13 -13.88 6.62
N TYR A 103 12.85 -13.53 6.44
CA TYR A 103 12.47 -12.61 5.37
C TYR A 103 13.13 -11.23 5.59
N ASP A 104 13.78 -10.69 4.53
CA ASP A 104 14.48 -9.38 4.56
C ASP A 104 13.98 -8.46 3.43
N PRO A 105 12.79 -7.85 3.57
CA PRO A 105 12.26 -6.91 2.58
C PRO A 105 13.10 -5.63 2.52
N LYS A 106 13.29 -5.10 1.31
CA LYS A 106 13.78 -3.72 1.11
C LYS A 106 12.64 -2.72 1.14
N VAL A 107 11.45 -3.15 0.75
CA VAL A 107 10.22 -2.34 0.79
C VAL A 107 9.10 -3.16 1.41
N ILE A 108 8.31 -2.51 2.30
CA ILE A 108 7.08 -3.07 2.85
C ILE A 108 5.93 -2.15 2.42
N LEU A 109 4.93 -2.70 1.73
CA LEU A 109 3.69 -2.01 1.41
C LEU A 109 2.65 -2.38 2.47
N LEU A 110 2.38 -1.47 3.39
CA LEU A 110 1.46 -1.70 4.51
C LEU A 110 0.08 -1.12 4.22
N HIS A 111 -0.92 -2.00 4.05
CA HIS A 111 -2.35 -1.64 4.03
C HIS A 111 -3.06 -2.46 5.12
N ALA A 112 -3.31 -1.86 6.26
CA ALA A 112 -3.87 -2.50 7.44
C ALA A 112 -4.77 -1.56 8.23
N GLY A 113 -5.88 -2.09 8.76
CA GLY A 113 -6.82 -1.33 9.58
C GLY A 113 -8.26 -1.37 9.09
N THR A 114 -8.55 -1.99 7.93
CA THR A 114 -9.91 -2.16 7.42
C THR A 114 -10.80 -2.88 8.43
N ASN A 115 -10.29 -3.99 9.01
CA ASN A 115 -11.03 -4.77 9.99
C ASN A 115 -11.17 -4.04 11.34
N ASP A 116 -10.16 -3.28 11.74
CA ASP A 116 -10.24 -2.41 12.93
C ASP A 116 -11.33 -1.34 12.79
N CYS A 117 -11.50 -0.79 11.57
CA CYS A 117 -12.56 0.18 11.27
C CYS A 117 -13.98 -0.40 11.33
N GLN A 118 -14.15 -1.72 11.35
CA GLN A 118 -15.45 -2.35 11.57
C GLN A 118 -15.91 -2.32 13.04
N GLN A 119 -15.02 -1.97 13.97
CA GLN A 119 -15.38 -1.81 15.38
C GLN A 119 -16.28 -0.58 15.59
N ASN A 120 -17.27 -0.72 16.45
CA ASN A 120 -18.14 0.39 16.82
C ASN A 120 -18.55 0.28 18.30
N PRO A 121 -18.19 1.26 19.15
CA PRO A 121 -17.44 2.47 18.80
C PRO A 121 -15.93 2.23 18.71
N VAL A 122 -15.25 2.99 17.84
CA VAL A 122 -13.78 3.10 17.82
C VAL A 122 -13.36 4.54 17.56
N SER A 123 -12.32 5.03 18.22
CA SER A 123 -11.79 6.37 17.99
C SER A 123 -10.74 6.37 16.88
N GLY A 124 -10.60 7.50 16.16
CA GLY A 124 -9.53 7.68 15.20
C GLY A 124 -8.15 7.64 15.86
N ASP A 125 -8.02 8.13 17.09
CA ASP A 125 -6.77 8.11 17.85
C ASP A 125 -6.35 6.70 18.22
N ASP A 126 -7.29 5.81 18.59
CA ASP A 126 -7.04 4.40 18.81
C ASP A 126 -6.53 3.71 17.57
N LEU A 127 -7.23 3.90 16.45
CA LEU A 127 -6.86 3.33 15.15
C LEU A 127 -5.47 3.81 14.72
N ARG A 128 -5.21 5.11 14.83
CA ARG A 128 -3.90 5.69 14.53
C ARG A 128 -2.81 5.10 15.44
N THR A 129 -3.07 4.98 16.73
CA THR A 129 -2.08 4.46 17.69
C THR A 129 -1.69 3.01 17.36
N ARG A 130 -2.67 2.17 17.03
CA ARG A 130 -2.41 0.78 16.58
C ARG A 130 -1.54 0.76 15.32
N LEU A 131 -1.89 1.55 14.30
CA LEU A 131 -1.15 1.60 13.05
C LEU A 131 0.26 2.19 13.23
N GLU A 132 0.41 3.21 14.08
CA GLU A 132 1.72 3.77 14.42
C GLU A 132 2.60 2.74 15.15
N THR A 133 2.04 1.98 16.10
CA THR A 133 2.74 0.91 16.80
C THR A 133 3.26 -0.15 15.84
N LEU A 134 2.41 -0.63 14.93
CA LEU A 134 2.82 -1.56 13.88
C LEU A 134 3.91 -0.96 13.00
N THR A 135 3.74 0.28 12.52
CA THR A 135 4.73 0.93 11.65
C THR A 135 6.10 1.05 12.33
N ARG A 136 6.14 1.46 13.60
CA ARG A 136 7.39 1.49 14.40
C ARG A 136 7.98 0.10 14.57
N ARG A 137 7.15 -0.90 14.81
CA ARG A 137 7.61 -2.28 14.94
C ARG A 137 8.27 -2.77 13.65
N LEU A 138 7.67 -2.51 12.50
CA LEU A 138 8.25 -2.86 11.19
C LEU A 138 9.60 -2.19 10.96
N THR A 139 9.73 -0.90 11.27
CA THR A 139 11.03 -0.19 11.13
C THR A 139 12.08 -0.69 12.11
N ASN A 140 11.70 -1.25 13.26
CA ASN A 140 12.63 -1.87 14.21
C ASN A 140 13.05 -3.27 13.76
N LEU A 141 12.14 -4.07 13.20
CA LEU A 141 12.43 -5.41 12.67
C LEU A 141 13.35 -5.32 11.45
N TRP A 142 13.10 -4.38 10.56
CA TRP A 142 13.84 -4.17 9.32
C TRP A 142 14.34 -2.71 9.19
N PRO A 143 15.42 -2.33 9.90
CA PRO A 143 15.85 -0.93 9.97
C PRO A 143 16.28 -0.34 8.62
N ARG A 144 16.61 -1.20 7.66
CA ARG A 144 16.98 -0.80 6.29
C ARG A 144 15.81 -0.80 5.31
N ALA A 145 14.67 -1.39 5.68
CA ALA A 145 13.50 -1.39 4.83
C ALA A 145 12.81 -0.02 4.80
N THR A 146 12.17 0.28 3.67
CA THR A 146 11.24 1.39 3.56
C THR A 146 9.82 0.88 3.80
N VAL A 147 9.13 1.44 4.78
CA VAL A 147 7.71 1.12 5.04
C VAL A 147 6.84 2.18 4.38
N ILE A 148 6.10 1.81 3.34
CA ILE A 148 5.11 2.67 2.70
C ILE A 148 3.75 2.35 3.31
N VAL A 149 3.23 3.29 4.11
CA VAL A 149 1.95 3.15 4.82
C VAL A 149 0.83 3.73 3.96
N ALA A 150 -0.16 2.92 3.62
CA ALA A 150 -1.32 3.40 2.88
C ALA A 150 -2.38 4.05 3.78
N SER A 151 -3.06 5.06 3.26
CA SER A 151 -4.43 5.34 3.68
C SER A 151 -5.33 4.16 3.32
N ILE A 152 -6.32 3.85 4.16
CA ILE A 152 -7.27 2.77 3.92
C ILE A 152 -8.23 3.21 2.80
N ILE A 153 -8.55 2.30 1.89
CA ILE A 153 -9.57 2.53 0.85
C ILE A 153 -10.94 2.76 1.49
N SER A 154 -11.79 3.52 0.80
CA SER A 154 -13.15 3.79 1.28
C SER A 154 -14.01 2.52 1.27
N SER A 155 -14.87 2.38 2.29
CA SER A 155 -15.90 1.35 2.37
C SER A 155 -17.24 1.88 1.84
N THR A 156 -18.08 1.02 1.26
CA THR A 156 -19.48 1.35 0.95
C THR A 156 -20.41 1.13 2.14
N ASP A 157 -19.92 0.57 3.26
CA ASP A 157 -20.63 0.60 4.53
C ASP A 157 -20.40 1.92 5.24
N GLY A 158 -21.46 2.66 5.53
CA GLY A 158 -21.38 4.04 6.06
C GLY A 158 -20.68 4.11 7.43
N ASN A 159 -20.90 3.15 8.32
CA ASN A 159 -20.31 3.14 9.65
C ASN A 159 -18.80 2.83 9.57
N VAL A 160 -18.43 1.83 8.78
CA VAL A 160 -17.03 1.49 8.52
C VAL A 160 -16.32 2.65 7.86
N ASN A 161 -16.95 3.26 6.84
CA ASN A 161 -16.34 4.39 6.12
C ASN A 161 -16.13 5.62 7.00
N ALA A 162 -17.02 5.88 7.95
CA ALA A 162 -16.82 6.96 8.93
C ALA A 162 -15.56 6.74 9.79
N ASN A 163 -15.28 5.49 10.19
CA ASN A 163 -14.05 5.15 10.92
C ASN A 163 -12.82 5.19 10.02
N VAL A 164 -12.93 4.72 8.77
CA VAL A 164 -11.89 4.85 7.74
C VAL A 164 -11.48 6.32 7.56
N GLN A 165 -12.44 7.23 7.46
CA GLN A 165 -12.15 8.67 7.33
C GLN A 165 -11.43 9.24 8.55
N LYS A 166 -11.83 8.84 9.79
CA LYS A 166 -11.14 9.24 11.03
C LYS A 166 -9.68 8.78 11.05
N LEU A 167 -9.41 7.55 10.63
CA LEU A 167 -8.05 7.02 10.55
C LEU A 167 -7.26 7.74 9.47
N ASN A 168 -7.80 7.83 8.24
CA ASN A 168 -7.12 8.42 7.09
C ASN A 168 -6.73 9.88 7.32
N ALA A 169 -7.54 10.64 8.06
CA ALA A 169 -7.20 12.03 8.40
C ALA A 169 -5.91 12.14 9.24
N GLN A 170 -5.50 11.08 9.93
CA GLN A 170 -4.34 11.09 10.83
C GLN A 170 -3.08 10.45 10.25
N ILE A 171 -3.22 9.58 9.22
CA ILE A 171 -2.08 8.83 8.65
C ILE A 171 -1.00 9.76 8.09
N PRO A 172 -1.28 10.81 7.30
CA PRO A 172 -0.23 11.67 6.75
C PRO A 172 0.62 12.33 7.84
N GLY A 173 -0.03 12.90 8.88
CA GLY A 173 0.66 13.51 10.00
C GLY A 173 1.47 12.51 10.84
N MET A 174 0.95 11.29 11.01
CA MET A 174 1.67 10.20 11.66
C MET A 174 2.95 9.85 10.89
N VAL A 175 2.84 9.61 9.59
CA VAL A 175 3.99 9.26 8.74
C VAL A 175 5.02 10.39 8.72
N GLN A 176 4.58 11.65 8.62
CA GLN A 176 5.47 12.81 8.66
C GLN A 176 6.27 12.89 9.98
N ARG A 177 5.62 12.64 11.13
CA ARG A 177 6.32 12.60 12.43
C ARG A 177 7.34 11.47 12.48
N LEU A 178 6.99 10.27 12.02
CA LEU A 178 7.89 9.12 12.00
C LEU A 178 9.11 9.37 11.10
N ALA A 179 8.87 9.93 9.91
CA ALA A 179 9.95 10.34 9.01
C ALA A 179 10.86 11.40 9.63
N GLY A 180 10.30 12.40 10.33
CA GLY A 180 11.04 13.42 11.07
C GLY A 180 11.88 12.84 12.22
N GLN A 181 11.56 11.64 12.70
CA GLN A 181 12.36 10.89 13.69
C GLN A 181 13.43 9.99 13.02
N GLY A 182 13.65 10.12 11.72
CA GLY A 182 14.66 9.36 10.97
C GLY A 182 14.24 7.99 10.46
N MET A 183 12.96 7.61 10.61
CA MET A 183 12.47 6.32 10.09
C MET A 183 12.28 6.40 8.58
N ARG A 184 12.60 5.30 7.88
CA ARG A 184 12.35 5.16 6.44
C ARG A 184 10.88 4.83 6.18
N VAL A 185 10.03 5.83 6.32
CA VAL A 185 8.58 5.71 6.13
C VAL A 185 8.09 6.69 5.08
N ALA A 186 7.10 6.29 4.31
CA ALA A 186 6.43 7.12 3.31
C ALA A 186 4.92 6.84 3.32
N HIS A 187 4.13 7.74 2.74
CA HIS A 187 2.69 7.64 2.67
C HIS A 187 2.23 7.34 1.23
N ALA A 188 1.26 6.44 1.10
CA ALA A 188 0.52 6.18 -0.13
C ALA A 188 -0.95 6.55 0.08
N ASP A 189 -1.41 7.64 -0.53
CA ASP A 189 -2.78 8.11 -0.32
C ASP A 189 -3.79 7.34 -1.19
N MET A 190 -4.45 6.37 -0.58
CA MET A 190 -5.54 5.61 -1.20
C MET A 190 -6.93 6.10 -0.82
N SER A 191 -7.05 7.15 0.00
CA SER A 191 -8.32 7.62 0.57
C SER A 191 -9.36 8.01 -0.49
N LYS A 192 -8.91 8.41 -1.69
CA LYS A 192 -9.74 8.83 -2.82
C LYS A 192 -9.50 8.00 -4.09
N ALA A 193 -8.77 6.89 -3.98
CA ALA A 193 -8.38 6.10 -5.14
C ALA A 193 -9.57 5.37 -5.77
N LEU A 194 -10.55 4.98 -4.95
CA LEU A 194 -11.68 4.14 -5.36
C LEU A 194 -13.02 4.87 -5.24
N THR A 195 -13.95 4.49 -6.10
CA THR A 195 -15.36 4.85 -6.06
C THR A 195 -16.21 3.62 -5.73
N PRO A 196 -17.50 3.75 -5.39
CA PRO A 196 -18.36 2.59 -5.16
C PRO A 196 -18.42 1.58 -6.33
N ALA A 197 -18.24 2.05 -7.58
CA ALA A 197 -18.21 1.19 -8.77
C ALA A 197 -16.93 0.32 -8.88
N ASP A 198 -15.92 0.62 -8.08
CA ASP A 198 -14.65 -0.11 -8.02
C ASP A 198 -14.66 -1.20 -6.93
N MET A 199 -15.78 -1.38 -6.24
CA MET A 199 -15.91 -2.33 -5.13
C MET A 199 -16.59 -3.63 -5.61
N TYR A 200 -16.09 -4.75 -5.10
CA TYR A 200 -16.68 -6.08 -5.24
C TYR A 200 -17.79 -6.29 -4.21
N ASP A 201 -17.53 -5.87 -2.99
CA ASP A 201 -18.48 -5.86 -1.88
C ASP A 201 -18.33 -4.57 -1.06
N LYS A 202 -18.73 -4.57 0.21
CA LYS A 202 -18.67 -3.38 1.05
C LYS A 202 -17.23 -2.96 1.43
N LEU A 203 -16.26 -3.88 1.35
CA LEU A 203 -14.89 -3.70 1.86
C LEU A 203 -13.82 -3.93 0.80
N HIS A 204 -14.07 -4.85 -0.14
CA HIS A 204 -13.04 -5.34 -1.05
C HIS A 204 -13.18 -4.71 -2.43
N PRO A 205 -12.07 -4.33 -3.08
CA PRO A 205 -12.08 -3.87 -4.46
C PRO A 205 -12.43 -5.00 -5.44
N ASN A 206 -13.04 -4.65 -6.57
CA ASN A 206 -13.06 -5.49 -7.76
C ASN A 206 -11.75 -5.31 -8.56
N ASP A 207 -11.63 -5.99 -9.72
CA ASP A 207 -10.43 -5.92 -10.56
C ASP A 207 -10.05 -4.48 -10.93
N LYS A 208 -11.03 -3.62 -11.25
CA LYS A 208 -10.78 -2.21 -11.58
C LYS A 208 -10.26 -1.42 -10.38
N GLY A 209 -10.82 -1.69 -9.19
CA GLY A 209 -10.35 -1.08 -7.95
C GLY A 209 -8.91 -1.46 -7.65
N TYR A 210 -8.56 -2.73 -7.81
CA TYR A 210 -7.19 -3.19 -7.62
C TYR A 210 -6.18 -2.60 -8.61
N VAL A 211 -6.56 -2.38 -9.86
CA VAL A 211 -5.74 -1.63 -10.82
C VAL A 211 -5.47 -0.21 -10.31
N LYS A 212 -6.48 0.49 -9.80
CA LYS A 212 -6.29 1.84 -9.24
C LYS A 212 -5.38 1.84 -8.02
N MET A 213 -5.52 0.87 -7.12
CA MET A 213 -4.60 0.71 -5.98
C MET A 213 -3.16 0.48 -6.43
N SER A 214 -2.95 -0.33 -7.47
CA SER A 214 -1.60 -0.59 -8.01
C SER A 214 -0.93 0.68 -8.53
N HIS A 215 -1.69 1.61 -9.11
CA HIS A 215 -1.18 2.90 -9.57
C HIS A 215 -0.76 3.81 -8.40
N VAL A 216 -1.51 3.79 -7.29
CA VAL A 216 -1.13 4.55 -6.08
C VAL A 216 0.16 3.98 -5.48
N TRP A 217 0.27 2.66 -5.38
CA TRP A 217 1.49 2.00 -4.92
C TRP A 217 2.69 2.33 -5.80
N LEU A 218 2.52 2.24 -7.13
CA LEU A 218 3.57 2.57 -8.09
C LEU A 218 4.06 4.00 -7.93
N GLY A 219 3.12 4.96 -7.82
CA GLY A 219 3.45 6.37 -7.60
C GLY A 219 4.21 6.61 -6.29
N ALA A 220 3.82 5.92 -5.20
CA ALA A 220 4.51 6.03 -3.93
C ALA A 220 5.92 5.41 -3.97
N LEU A 221 6.09 4.28 -4.66
CA LEU A 221 7.41 3.67 -4.91
C LEU A 221 8.30 4.63 -5.71
N ASP A 222 7.81 5.12 -6.85
CA ASP A 222 8.57 6.03 -7.72
C ASP A 222 9.01 7.31 -6.97
N ALA A 223 8.10 7.95 -6.24
CA ALA A 223 8.40 9.16 -5.48
C ALA A 223 9.47 8.99 -4.38
N ASN A 224 9.73 7.75 -3.96
CA ASN A 224 10.70 7.44 -2.91
C ASN A 224 11.98 6.75 -3.42
N SER A 225 12.02 6.29 -4.67
CA SER A 225 13.18 5.60 -5.25
C SER A 225 14.43 6.48 -5.31
N GLY A 226 14.28 7.78 -5.57
CA GLY A 226 15.38 8.75 -5.59
C GLY A 226 16.02 9.03 -4.22
N LYS A 227 15.48 8.51 -3.13
CA LYS A 227 16.07 8.65 -1.79
C LYS A 227 17.20 7.63 -1.53
N GLY A 228 17.47 6.71 -2.45
CA GLY A 228 18.47 5.65 -2.27
C GLY A 228 18.12 4.67 -1.13
N TRP A 229 16.85 4.45 -0.88
CA TRP A 229 16.38 3.56 0.19
C TRP A 229 16.24 2.10 -0.28
N TYR A 230 16.07 1.87 -1.59
CA TYR A 230 15.97 0.55 -2.24
C TYR A 230 16.41 0.60 -3.71
#